data_4f2aa4c9ad162380c3ac72ac9019cae2
#
_entry.id   4f2aa4c9ad162380c3ac72ac9019cae2
#
_cell.length_a   1.000
_cell.length_b   1.000
_cell.length_c   1.000
_cell.angle_alpha   90.00
_cell.angle_beta   90.00
_cell.angle_gamma   90.00
#
_symmetry.space_group_name_H-M   'P 1'
#
loop_
_entity.id
_entity.type
_entity.pdbx_description
1 polymer ?
#
loop_
_entity_poly.entity_id
_entity_poly.type
_entity_poly.pdbx_seq_one_letter_code
_entity_poly.pdbx_strand_id
1 'polypeptide(L)'
;MKHRIAILQPEVPHYREEFFKFLSEHCEMVDIYVYNSLERTRKNGFHVHDEGIRYIRNINEHEVLAYNPFPLCCKRYDTLVLMLHFGHLTTWLLLLTKWLHRKKIILWGQGISVKRYLKESKEVDWRLKWQIALADGAWIYEEPEAKQWQTVFPRKPIVALNNTLTGVEQMCKNEVSGTQKMALREKYHVTQDIIFIFCARFENNYRRTDLLVEAIERLDAKKYGFIIIGEGRNKPDFSLYDNVYDFGAVYDDVLKSELFAVADVYFQPGWVGLSIVEAMAYGKPVFTFRRSQETLQCVEYCYIKEGENGLIFNDMDDCVRQIAVLTKEQIDSMGKQARLLVKEKLTPRQMAEHALSILTC
;
A
#
# COMPACT_ATOMS: atom_id res chain seq x y z
N MET A 1 1.78 -10.25 30.18
CA MET A 1 1.18 -8.94 30.51
C MET A 1 0.64 -8.34 29.22
N LYS A 2 -0.55 -7.73 29.24
CA LYS A 2 -1.06 -7.02 28.05
C LYS A 2 -0.30 -5.70 27.89
N HIS A 3 0.10 -5.36 26.67
CA HIS A 3 0.89 -4.17 26.36
C HIS A 3 0.06 -2.89 26.36
N ARG A 4 0.66 -1.77 26.78
CA ARG A 4 0.08 -0.44 26.74
C ARG A 4 0.90 0.42 25.78
N ILE A 5 0.38 0.67 24.61
CA ILE A 5 1.12 1.18 23.45
C ILE A 5 0.66 2.58 23.10
N ALA A 6 1.63 3.47 22.82
CA ALA A 6 1.39 4.73 22.12
C ALA A 6 1.99 4.61 20.70
N ILE A 7 1.17 4.83 19.69
CA ILE A 7 1.56 4.77 18.27
C ILE A 7 1.55 6.18 17.69
N LEU A 8 2.66 6.63 17.13
CA LEU A 8 2.75 7.90 16.42
C LEU A 8 2.70 7.68 14.91
N GLN A 9 1.74 8.34 14.25
CA GLN A 9 1.53 8.27 12.80
C GLN A 9 1.35 9.68 12.21
N PRO A 10 1.57 9.88 10.91
CA PRO A 10 1.19 11.15 10.28
C PRO A 10 -0.32 11.39 10.36
N GLU A 11 -1.09 10.37 10.10
CA GLU A 11 -2.56 10.34 10.07
C GLU A 11 -3.05 8.88 10.25
N VAL A 12 -4.33 8.72 10.56
CA VAL A 12 -4.98 7.39 10.58
C VAL A 12 -5.98 7.34 9.43
N PRO A 13 -5.58 6.83 8.28
CA PRO A 13 -6.48 6.70 7.16
C PRO A 13 -7.44 5.52 7.37
N HIS A 14 -8.64 5.61 6.77
CA HIS A 14 -9.71 4.60 6.87
C HIS A 14 -9.23 3.18 6.55
N TYR A 15 -8.30 3.03 5.62
CA TYR A 15 -7.79 1.71 5.25
C TYR A 15 -6.94 1.01 6.33
N ARG A 16 -6.69 1.66 7.49
CA ARG A 16 -5.95 1.10 8.63
C ARG A 16 -6.83 0.75 9.84
N GLU A 17 -8.12 1.00 9.78
CA GLU A 17 -9.05 0.85 10.91
C GLU A 17 -9.06 -0.56 11.48
N GLU A 18 -9.21 -1.58 10.63
CA GLU A 18 -9.23 -2.97 11.10
C GLU A 18 -7.91 -3.38 11.76
N PHE A 19 -6.77 -2.96 11.22
CA PHE A 19 -5.46 -3.21 11.84
C PHE A 19 -5.40 -2.65 13.28
N PHE A 20 -5.80 -1.40 13.48
CA PHE A 20 -5.79 -0.79 14.81
C PHE A 20 -6.84 -1.40 15.74
N LYS A 21 -7.98 -1.78 15.21
CA LYS A 21 -9.01 -2.50 15.96
C LYS A 21 -8.46 -3.83 16.49
N PHE A 22 -7.85 -4.66 15.64
CA PHE A 22 -7.24 -5.92 16.06
C PHE A 22 -6.12 -5.73 17.09
N LEU A 23 -5.27 -4.71 16.94
CA LEU A 23 -4.28 -4.38 17.97
C LEU A 23 -4.94 -4.04 19.30
N SER A 24 -6.00 -3.23 19.29
CA SER A 24 -6.71 -2.81 20.51
C SER A 24 -7.39 -3.98 21.23
N GLU A 25 -7.84 -4.99 20.51
CA GLU A 25 -8.43 -6.21 21.08
C GLU A 25 -7.41 -7.07 21.84
N HIS A 26 -6.13 -6.99 21.46
CA HIS A 26 -5.05 -7.83 22.01
C HIS A 26 -4.12 -7.10 22.97
N CYS A 27 -4.18 -5.78 23.05
CA CYS A 27 -3.44 -4.95 24.00
C CYS A 27 -4.34 -4.50 25.14
N GLU A 28 -3.73 -4.07 26.27
CA GLU A 28 -4.45 -3.42 27.37
C GLU A 28 -4.89 -2.01 26.99
N MET A 29 -4.04 -1.32 26.20
CA MET A 29 -4.27 0.03 25.73
C MET A 29 -3.53 0.28 24.43
N VAL A 30 -4.20 0.89 23.46
CA VAL A 30 -3.61 1.42 22.24
C VAL A 30 -4.12 2.85 22.03
N ASP A 31 -3.23 3.81 22.19
CA ASP A 31 -3.52 5.22 21.88
C ASP A 31 -2.76 5.63 20.62
N ILE A 32 -3.45 6.28 19.68
CA ILE A 32 -2.88 6.72 18.42
C ILE A 32 -2.69 8.23 18.47
N TYR A 33 -1.47 8.67 18.25
CA TYR A 33 -1.10 10.08 18.14
C TYR A 33 -0.84 10.43 16.68
N VAL A 34 -1.41 11.53 16.20
CA VAL A 34 -1.20 12.04 14.85
C VAL A 34 -0.57 13.42 14.87
N TYR A 35 0.30 13.69 13.90
CA TYR A 35 0.96 14.99 13.78
C TYR A 35 0.48 15.81 12.57
N ASN A 36 -0.20 15.22 11.59
CA ASN A 36 -0.89 15.98 10.56
C ASN A 36 -2.21 16.54 11.07
N SER A 37 -2.53 17.79 10.71
CA SER A 37 -3.84 18.36 10.99
C SER A 37 -4.93 17.63 10.20
N LEU A 38 -6.17 17.66 10.70
CA LEU A 38 -7.33 17.10 9.98
C LEU A 38 -7.51 17.71 8.59
N GLU A 39 -7.24 19.02 8.45
CA GLU A 39 -7.28 19.70 7.16
C GLU A 39 -6.25 19.11 6.19
N ARG A 40 -5.01 18.91 6.63
CA ARG A 40 -3.95 18.28 5.82
C ARG A 40 -4.31 16.85 5.44
N THR A 41 -4.87 16.09 6.36
CA THR A 41 -5.31 14.72 6.14
C THR A 41 -6.42 14.65 5.08
N ARG A 42 -7.43 15.52 5.17
CA ARG A 42 -8.49 15.64 4.15
C ARG A 42 -7.94 16.07 2.79
N LYS A 43 -7.00 17.02 2.77
CA LYS A 43 -6.31 17.43 1.54
C LYS A 43 -5.52 16.29 0.89
N ASN A 44 -4.99 15.37 1.71
CA ASN A 44 -4.34 14.14 1.24
C ASN A 44 -5.36 13.10 0.71
N GLY A 45 -6.66 13.39 0.82
CA GLY A 45 -7.75 12.52 0.34
C GLY A 45 -8.01 11.32 1.24
N PHE A 46 -7.72 11.45 2.53
CA PHE A 46 -8.04 10.41 3.51
C PHE A 46 -9.25 10.83 4.36
N HIS A 47 -10.16 9.88 4.59
CA HIS A 47 -11.17 9.99 5.62
C HIS A 47 -10.55 9.55 6.94
N VAL A 48 -10.86 10.26 8.01
CA VAL A 48 -10.35 9.98 9.36
C VAL A 48 -11.55 9.76 10.27
N HIS A 49 -11.55 8.65 10.99
CA HIS A 49 -12.41 8.48 12.15
C HIS A 49 -11.75 9.16 13.35
N ASP A 50 -12.46 10.09 13.98
CA ASP A 50 -11.92 10.93 15.06
C ASP A 50 -11.88 10.24 16.43
N GLU A 51 -12.57 9.10 16.60
CA GLU A 51 -12.64 8.39 17.88
C GLU A 51 -11.29 7.74 18.25
N GLY A 52 -10.76 8.12 19.42
CA GLY A 52 -9.51 7.55 19.96
C GLY A 52 -8.22 8.13 19.39
N ILE A 53 -8.29 9.07 18.45
CA ILE A 53 -7.12 9.73 17.87
C ILE A 53 -6.75 10.98 18.66
N ARG A 54 -5.46 11.14 18.98
CA ARG A 54 -4.92 12.28 19.72
C ARG A 54 -4.00 13.08 18.85
N TYR A 55 -4.28 14.38 18.69
CA TYR A 55 -3.35 15.27 18.01
C TYR A 55 -2.13 15.57 18.90
N ILE A 56 -0.92 15.44 18.34
CA ILE A 56 0.31 15.83 19.01
C ILE A 56 0.82 17.16 18.44
N ARG A 57 1.07 18.14 19.34
CA ARG A 57 1.63 19.43 18.92
C ARG A 57 3.01 19.22 18.29
N ASN A 58 3.24 19.81 17.13
CA ASN A 58 4.45 19.60 16.35
C ASN A 58 4.81 20.82 15.50
N ILE A 59 6.07 20.79 14.99
CA ILE A 59 6.59 21.62 13.93
C ILE A 59 7.03 20.66 12.82
N ASN A 60 6.49 20.83 11.63
CA ASN A 60 6.76 19.96 10.49
C ASN A 60 7.09 20.81 9.25
N GLU A 61 8.38 20.96 8.95
CA GLU A 61 8.90 21.75 7.85
C GLU A 61 9.96 20.96 7.07
N HIS A 62 9.86 20.95 5.75
CA HIS A 62 10.85 20.37 4.83
C HIS A 62 11.38 18.98 5.22
N GLU A 63 10.48 18.02 5.50
CA GLU A 63 10.82 16.66 5.95
C GLU A 63 11.40 16.56 7.38
N VAL A 64 11.53 17.68 8.09
CA VAL A 64 11.96 17.72 9.48
C VAL A 64 10.75 17.84 10.39
N LEU A 65 10.59 16.87 11.29
CA LEU A 65 9.49 16.82 12.26
C LEU A 65 10.03 16.86 13.68
N ALA A 66 9.59 17.87 14.44
CA ALA A 66 9.75 17.94 15.89
C ALA A 66 8.38 17.96 16.55
N TYR A 67 8.11 17.02 17.44
CA TYR A 67 6.85 16.92 18.17
C TYR A 67 7.06 16.88 19.67
N ASN A 68 6.02 17.21 20.43
CA ASN A 68 6.06 17.19 21.90
C ASN A 68 6.20 15.75 22.41
N PRO A 69 7.32 15.35 23.08
CA PRO A 69 7.51 13.99 23.57
C PRO A 69 6.73 13.67 24.85
N PHE A 70 6.31 14.68 25.62
CA PHE A 70 5.74 14.48 26.96
C PHE A 70 4.50 13.58 27.00
N PRO A 71 3.51 13.70 26.10
CA PRO A 71 2.37 12.79 26.08
C PRO A 71 2.77 11.32 25.90
N LEU A 72 3.82 11.05 25.12
CA LEU A 72 4.32 9.70 24.84
C LEU A 72 5.12 9.14 26.03
N CYS A 73 5.82 10.00 26.78
CA CYS A 73 6.62 9.59 27.94
C CYS A 73 5.76 9.31 29.20
N CYS A 74 4.46 9.49 29.14
CA CYS A 74 3.55 9.24 30.25
C CYS A 74 3.69 7.79 30.78
N LYS A 75 3.57 7.59 32.12
CA LYS A 75 3.71 6.27 32.79
C LYS A 75 2.66 5.25 32.35
N ARG A 76 1.58 5.68 31.72
CA ARG A 76 0.51 4.81 31.23
C ARG A 76 0.93 3.90 30.06
N TYR A 77 2.01 4.22 29.33
CA TYR A 77 2.52 3.39 28.26
C TYR A 77 3.79 2.66 28.69
N ASP A 78 4.00 1.46 28.16
CA ASP A 78 5.26 0.71 28.26
C ASP A 78 6.02 0.69 26.91
N THR A 79 5.31 0.81 25.81
CA THR A 79 5.87 0.72 24.45
C THR A 79 5.46 1.93 23.61
N LEU A 80 6.42 2.46 22.87
CA LEU A 80 6.23 3.50 21.86
C LEU A 80 6.47 2.91 20.46
N VAL A 81 5.52 3.12 19.56
CA VAL A 81 5.68 2.82 18.15
C VAL A 81 5.83 4.14 17.40
N LEU A 82 7.02 4.40 16.87
CA LEU A 82 7.38 5.68 16.24
C LEU A 82 7.71 5.47 14.77
N MET A 83 7.52 6.51 13.96
CA MET A 83 7.85 6.43 12.53
C MET A 83 9.36 6.28 12.32
N LEU A 84 9.74 5.31 11.49
CA LEU A 84 11.09 5.11 10.99
C LEU A 84 11.38 6.16 9.91
N HIS A 85 11.86 7.32 10.31
CA HIS A 85 12.19 8.41 9.41
C HIS A 85 13.30 9.28 10.01
N PHE A 86 14.41 9.43 9.28
CA PHE A 86 15.61 10.12 9.80
C PHE A 86 15.38 11.61 10.11
N GLY A 87 14.41 12.27 9.46
CA GLY A 87 14.06 13.67 9.72
C GLY A 87 13.23 13.89 10.98
N HIS A 88 12.84 12.87 11.72
CA HIS A 88 12.05 12.99 12.94
C HIS A 88 12.95 13.25 14.17
N LEU A 89 13.21 14.53 14.46
CA LEU A 89 14.14 14.94 15.53
C LEU A 89 13.74 14.43 16.91
N THR A 90 12.45 14.49 17.25
CA THR A 90 11.99 13.99 18.55
C THR A 90 12.11 12.47 18.65
N THR A 91 11.99 11.73 17.54
CA THR A 91 12.27 10.29 17.53
C THR A 91 13.73 10.02 17.93
N TRP A 92 14.69 10.78 17.40
CA TRP A 92 16.09 10.69 17.80
C TRP A 92 16.28 11.00 19.29
N LEU A 93 15.64 12.07 19.78
CA LEU A 93 15.69 12.41 21.21
C LEU A 93 15.18 11.25 22.07
N LEU A 94 14.04 10.68 21.74
CA LEU A 94 13.46 9.54 22.50
C LEU A 94 14.35 8.30 22.43
N LEU A 95 14.97 8.00 21.28
CA LEU A 95 15.91 6.89 21.14
C LEU A 95 17.15 7.09 22.02
N LEU A 96 17.73 8.28 22.03
CA LEU A 96 18.95 8.61 22.80
C LEU A 96 18.69 8.71 24.31
N THR A 97 17.47 9.04 24.71
CA THR A 97 17.10 9.19 26.13
C THR A 97 16.32 8.02 26.70
N LYS A 98 16.36 6.84 26.07
CA LYS A 98 15.65 5.64 26.53
C LYS A 98 15.90 5.30 28.00
N TRP A 99 17.09 5.51 28.50
CA TRP A 99 17.46 5.27 29.89
C TRP A 99 16.66 6.15 30.89
N LEU A 100 16.17 7.32 30.46
CA LEU A 100 15.35 8.22 31.29
C LEU A 100 13.90 7.75 31.37
N HIS A 101 13.27 7.51 30.23
CA HIS A 101 11.84 7.15 30.18
C HIS A 101 11.57 5.65 30.25
N ARG A 102 12.57 4.79 30.03
CA ARG A 102 12.54 3.33 30.16
C ARG A 102 11.43 2.64 29.33
N LYS A 103 11.09 3.21 28.17
CA LYS A 103 10.07 2.65 27.29
C LYS A 103 10.71 1.80 26.21
N LYS A 104 10.04 0.71 25.81
CA LYS A 104 10.37 -0.04 24.60
C LYS A 104 10.03 0.83 23.39
N ILE A 105 10.93 0.94 22.43
CA ILE A 105 10.71 1.71 21.21
C ILE A 105 10.76 0.77 20.00
N ILE A 106 9.64 0.70 19.27
CA ILE A 106 9.52 0.02 17.99
C ILE A 106 9.44 1.09 16.90
N LEU A 107 10.23 0.94 15.83
CA LEU A 107 10.17 1.85 14.69
C LEU A 107 9.30 1.24 13.59
N TRP A 108 8.40 2.04 13.02
CA TRP A 108 7.47 1.59 11.97
C TRP A 108 7.70 2.37 10.67
N GLY A 109 7.96 1.66 9.57
CA GLY A 109 8.16 2.29 8.26
C GLY A 109 8.50 1.32 7.14
N GLN A 110 8.74 1.87 5.95
CA GLN A 110 9.12 1.09 4.79
C GLN A 110 10.53 0.47 4.91
N GLY A 111 11.40 1.08 5.73
CA GLY A 111 12.77 0.63 5.87
C GLY A 111 13.68 0.97 4.68
N ILE A 112 13.14 1.56 3.62
CA ILE A 112 13.83 1.92 2.38
C ILE A 112 13.18 3.14 1.74
N SER A 113 13.93 3.90 0.96
CA SER A 113 13.37 4.98 0.15
C SER A 113 12.96 4.49 -1.23
N VAL A 114 11.68 4.65 -1.60
CA VAL A 114 11.18 4.31 -2.94
C VAL A 114 12.01 4.99 -4.05
N LYS A 115 12.36 6.26 -3.87
CA LYS A 115 13.16 7.02 -4.86
C LYS A 115 14.60 6.54 -4.98
N ARG A 116 15.15 5.93 -3.95
CA ARG A 116 16.53 5.41 -3.90
C ARG A 116 16.59 3.88 -3.82
N TYR A 117 15.50 3.22 -4.13
CA TYR A 117 15.34 1.77 -3.94
C TYR A 117 16.47 0.97 -4.58
N LEU A 118 16.84 1.27 -5.83
CA LEU A 118 17.91 0.55 -6.55
C LEU A 118 19.28 0.63 -5.86
N LYS A 119 19.53 1.68 -5.09
CA LYS A 119 20.74 1.84 -4.28
C LYS A 119 20.56 1.19 -2.91
N GLU A 120 19.49 1.54 -2.21
CA GLU A 120 19.27 1.14 -0.81
C GLU A 120 18.93 -0.34 -0.66
N SER A 121 18.42 -1.01 -1.71
CA SER A 121 18.26 -2.47 -1.72
C SER A 121 19.60 -3.24 -1.69
N LYS A 122 20.69 -2.60 -2.10
CA LYS A 122 22.06 -3.15 -2.04
C LYS A 122 22.78 -2.76 -0.76
N GLU A 123 22.55 -1.53 -0.30
CA GLU A 123 23.21 -0.97 0.88
C GLU A 123 22.23 -0.08 1.64
N VAL A 124 21.88 -0.46 2.88
CA VAL A 124 20.91 0.24 3.71
C VAL A 124 21.35 1.69 4.02
N ASP A 125 20.39 2.60 4.12
CA ASP A 125 20.65 3.98 4.52
C ASP A 125 21.25 4.01 5.94
N TRP A 126 22.41 4.60 6.10
CA TRP A 126 23.15 4.66 7.36
C TRP A 126 22.40 5.39 8.48
N ARG A 127 21.54 6.37 8.13
CA ARG A 127 20.72 7.13 9.10
C ARG A 127 19.61 6.25 9.68
N LEU A 128 18.93 5.47 8.83
CA LEU A 128 17.95 4.48 9.28
C LEU A 128 18.63 3.36 10.07
N LYS A 129 19.86 2.97 9.68
CA LYS A 129 20.66 1.97 10.41
C LYS A 129 20.90 2.40 11.84
N TRP A 130 21.28 3.66 12.09
CA TRP A 130 21.45 4.17 13.44
C TRP A 130 20.14 4.23 14.23
N GLN A 131 19.03 4.64 13.60
CA GLN A 131 17.71 4.62 14.27
C GLN A 131 17.33 3.21 14.70
N ILE A 132 17.43 2.23 13.80
CA ILE A 132 17.12 0.84 14.10
C ILE A 132 18.09 0.28 15.14
N ALA A 133 19.38 0.64 15.10
CA ALA A 133 20.34 0.20 16.11
C ALA A 133 19.94 0.61 17.52
N LEU A 134 19.45 1.82 17.71
CA LEU A 134 19.02 2.37 19.01
C LEU A 134 17.63 1.86 19.47
N ALA A 135 16.77 1.46 18.55
CA ALA A 135 15.43 0.94 18.85
C ALA A 135 15.46 -0.49 19.42
N ASP A 136 14.39 -0.94 20.03
CA ASP A 136 14.22 -2.30 20.54
C ASP A 136 13.75 -3.27 19.46
N GLY A 137 13.12 -2.76 18.40
CA GLY A 137 12.66 -3.54 17.27
C GLY A 137 12.15 -2.65 16.13
N ALA A 138 11.70 -3.28 15.04
CA ALA A 138 11.12 -2.57 13.94
C ALA A 138 9.97 -3.35 13.28
N TRP A 139 8.92 -2.61 12.91
CA TRP A 139 7.84 -3.01 12.02
C TRP A 139 8.14 -2.46 10.63
N ILE A 140 8.55 -3.34 9.74
CA ILE A 140 8.85 -3.02 8.35
C ILE A 140 7.62 -3.38 7.51
N TYR A 141 7.36 -2.62 6.45
CA TYR A 141 6.17 -2.84 5.64
C TYR A 141 6.19 -4.22 4.99
N GLU A 142 7.31 -4.60 4.34
CA GLU A 142 7.35 -5.78 3.49
C GLU A 142 8.50 -6.74 3.84
N GLU A 143 8.34 -8.00 3.41
CA GLU A 143 9.31 -9.06 3.69
C GLU A 143 10.71 -8.81 3.12
N PRO A 144 10.91 -8.30 1.88
CA PRO A 144 12.26 -8.09 1.35
C PRO A 144 13.07 -7.12 2.18
N GLU A 145 12.46 -5.99 2.57
CA GLU A 145 13.11 -4.97 3.39
C GLU A 145 13.33 -5.47 4.82
N ALA A 146 12.37 -6.20 5.39
CA ALA A 146 12.54 -6.80 6.71
C ALA A 146 13.69 -7.80 6.74
N LYS A 147 13.81 -8.68 5.73
CA LYS A 147 14.94 -9.62 5.58
C LYS A 147 16.27 -8.89 5.43
N GLN A 148 16.31 -7.81 4.63
CA GLN A 148 17.51 -6.98 4.50
C GLN A 148 17.95 -6.43 5.86
N TRP A 149 17.02 -5.87 6.65
CA TRP A 149 17.32 -5.35 7.99
C TRP A 149 17.67 -6.44 9.00
N GLN A 150 17.07 -7.62 8.92
CA GLN A 150 17.45 -8.79 9.75
C GLN A 150 18.87 -9.26 9.45
N THR A 151 19.33 -9.16 8.20
CA THR A 151 20.74 -9.44 7.86
C THR A 151 21.69 -8.44 8.52
N VAL A 152 21.31 -7.17 8.61
CA VAL A 152 22.12 -6.12 9.28
C VAL A 152 22.08 -6.27 10.80
N PHE A 153 20.95 -6.69 11.37
CA PHE A 153 20.71 -6.86 12.81
C PHE A 153 20.10 -8.22 13.15
N PRO A 154 20.88 -9.32 13.08
CA PRO A 154 20.35 -10.70 13.22
C PRO A 154 19.69 -11.02 14.57
N ARG A 155 20.02 -10.25 15.61
CA ARG A 155 19.49 -10.49 16.98
C ARG A 155 18.37 -9.52 17.36
N LYS A 156 18.04 -8.55 16.48
CA LYS A 156 17.01 -7.56 16.77
C LYS A 156 15.64 -8.04 16.27
N PRO A 157 14.57 -7.90 17.06
CA PRO A 157 13.22 -8.22 16.61
C PRO A 157 12.82 -7.25 15.47
N ILE A 158 12.82 -7.73 14.26
CA ILE A 158 12.38 -7.01 13.05
C ILE A 158 11.39 -7.90 12.34
N VAL A 159 10.21 -7.38 12.03
CA VAL A 159 9.13 -8.15 11.40
C VAL A 159 8.57 -7.39 10.20
N ALA A 160 8.25 -8.12 9.14
CA ALA A 160 7.41 -7.59 8.06
C ALA A 160 5.95 -7.60 8.51
N LEU A 161 5.28 -6.46 8.39
CA LEU A 161 3.85 -6.38 8.67
C LEU A 161 3.00 -6.95 7.53
N ASN A 162 3.52 -6.96 6.31
CA ASN A 162 2.79 -7.23 5.08
C ASN A 162 1.64 -6.25 4.92
N ASN A 163 1.99 -5.05 4.46
CA ASN A 163 1.11 -3.89 4.38
C ASN A 163 -0.18 -4.19 3.60
N THR A 164 -1.33 -3.88 4.19
CA THR A 164 -2.64 -4.20 3.63
C THR A 164 -3.66 -3.10 3.92
N LEU A 165 -4.91 -3.32 3.57
CA LEU A 165 -6.01 -2.37 3.78
C LEU A 165 -7.26 -3.04 4.37
N THR A 166 -8.07 -2.23 5.02
CA THR A 166 -9.38 -2.60 5.56
C THR A 166 -10.31 -3.13 4.44
N GLY A 167 -11.13 -4.12 4.77
CA GLY A 167 -12.17 -4.65 3.88
C GLY A 167 -11.69 -5.71 2.88
N VAL A 168 -10.40 -6.04 2.81
CA VAL A 168 -9.88 -7.04 1.84
C VAL A 168 -10.54 -8.41 1.99
N GLU A 169 -10.87 -8.83 3.21
CA GLU A 169 -11.54 -10.11 3.44
C GLU A 169 -12.94 -10.15 2.81
N GLN A 170 -13.65 -9.02 2.86
CA GLN A 170 -14.95 -8.89 2.21
C GLN A 170 -14.82 -8.84 0.69
N MET A 171 -13.84 -8.09 0.17
CA MET A 171 -13.53 -8.05 -1.27
C MET A 171 -13.21 -9.44 -1.81
N CYS A 172 -12.43 -10.23 -1.06
CA CYS A 172 -12.11 -11.61 -1.42
C CYS A 172 -13.34 -12.55 -1.47
N LYS A 173 -14.42 -12.24 -0.75
CA LYS A 173 -15.66 -13.02 -0.76
C LYS A 173 -16.57 -12.65 -1.94
N ASN A 174 -16.43 -11.46 -2.48
CA ASN A 174 -17.23 -10.94 -3.59
C ASN A 174 -16.79 -11.60 -4.92
N GLU A 175 -17.09 -12.88 -5.06
CA GLU A 175 -16.92 -13.60 -6.33
C GLU A 175 -18.16 -13.40 -7.19
N VAL A 176 -17.94 -12.89 -8.40
CA VAL A 176 -19.00 -12.61 -9.37
C VAL A 176 -19.07 -13.77 -10.34
N SER A 177 -20.27 -14.34 -10.53
CA SER A 177 -20.50 -15.38 -11.52
C SER A 177 -20.34 -14.85 -12.96
N GLY A 178 -20.08 -15.74 -13.90
CA GLY A 178 -19.98 -15.34 -15.31
C GLY A 178 -21.23 -14.62 -15.81
N THR A 179 -22.42 -15.06 -15.38
CA THR A 179 -23.70 -14.41 -15.74
C THR A 179 -23.82 -13.00 -15.17
N GLN A 180 -23.42 -12.80 -13.93
CA GLN A 180 -23.38 -11.46 -13.32
C GLN A 180 -22.36 -10.54 -14.01
N LYS A 181 -21.18 -11.06 -14.35
CA LYS A 181 -20.18 -10.30 -15.09
C LYS A 181 -20.70 -9.86 -16.45
N MET A 182 -21.40 -10.73 -17.17
CA MET A 182 -22.03 -10.39 -18.45
C MET A 182 -23.07 -9.29 -18.30
N ALA A 183 -23.95 -9.38 -17.31
CA ALA A 183 -24.98 -8.35 -17.05
C ALA A 183 -24.35 -6.99 -16.68
N LEU A 184 -23.24 -6.99 -15.92
CA LEU A 184 -22.51 -5.76 -15.62
C LEU A 184 -21.81 -5.17 -16.86
N ARG A 185 -21.25 -6.01 -17.73
CA ARG A 185 -20.68 -5.56 -19.02
C ARG A 185 -21.73 -4.91 -19.92
N GLU A 186 -22.93 -5.47 -19.97
CA GLU A 186 -24.07 -4.87 -20.67
C GLU A 186 -24.51 -3.54 -20.03
N LYS A 187 -24.63 -3.50 -18.70
CA LYS A 187 -24.96 -2.27 -17.93
C LYS A 187 -24.01 -1.12 -18.25
N TYR A 188 -22.71 -1.40 -18.39
CA TYR A 188 -21.68 -0.39 -18.65
C TYR A 188 -21.28 -0.28 -20.11
N HIS A 189 -21.99 -0.96 -21.02
CA HIS A 189 -21.73 -0.98 -22.46
C HIS A 189 -20.31 -1.40 -22.85
N VAL A 190 -19.72 -2.31 -22.05
CA VAL A 190 -18.36 -2.81 -22.26
C VAL A 190 -18.38 -3.99 -23.23
N THR A 191 -17.76 -3.83 -24.40
CA THR A 191 -17.85 -4.76 -25.51
C THR A 191 -16.59 -5.60 -25.79
N GLN A 192 -15.41 -5.14 -25.37
CA GLN A 192 -14.13 -5.81 -25.63
C GLN A 192 -13.97 -7.12 -24.86
N ASP A 193 -13.20 -8.05 -25.35
CA ASP A 193 -13.01 -9.38 -24.76
C ASP A 193 -12.29 -9.35 -23.42
N ILE A 194 -11.22 -8.54 -23.33
CA ILE A 194 -10.38 -8.39 -22.14
C ILE A 194 -10.40 -6.93 -21.68
N ILE A 195 -10.73 -6.73 -20.40
CA ILE A 195 -10.85 -5.41 -19.81
C ILE A 195 -9.76 -5.19 -18.78
N PHE A 196 -8.97 -4.17 -19.01
CA PHE A 196 -8.01 -3.63 -18.06
C PHE A 196 -8.70 -2.60 -17.18
N ILE A 197 -8.34 -2.54 -15.89
CA ILE A 197 -8.76 -1.47 -15.00
C ILE A 197 -7.53 -0.75 -14.43
N PHE A 198 -7.54 0.57 -14.55
CA PHE A 198 -6.62 1.47 -13.85
C PHE A 198 -7.39 2.23 -12.78
N CYS A 199 -6.93 2.18 -11.52
CA CYS A 199 -7.59 2.87 -10.41
C CYS A 199 -6.55 3.59 -9.57
N ALA A 200 -6.31 4.88 -9.90
CA ALA A 200 -5.37 5.73 -9.16
C ALA A 200 -5.55 7.21 -9.48
N ARG A 201 -5.09 8.09 -8.57
CA ARG A 201 -5.08 9.54 -8.79
C ARG A 201 -4.02 9.95 -9.82
N PHE A 202 -4.35 10.91 -10.67
CA PHE A 202 -3.46 11.49 -11.70
C PHE A 202 -2.72 12.75 -11.21
N GLU A 203 -2.18 12.73 -9.98
CA GLU A 203 -1.55 13.91 -9.38
C GLU A 203 -0.07 14.10 -9.76
N ASN A 204 0.61 13.04 -10.16
CA ASN A 204 2.02 13.07 -10.49
C ASN A 204 2.39 12.03 -11.55
N ASN A 205 3.58 12.19 -12.15
CA ASN A 205 4.05 11.34 -13.24
C ASN A 205 4.58 9.97 -12.77
N TYR A 206 4.63 9.70 -11.47
CA TYR A 206 5.12 8.40 -10.97
C TYR A 206 4.22 7.23 -11.39
N ARG A 207 2.94 7.50 -11.68
CA ARG A 207 1.99 6.49 -12.17
C ARG A 207 2.27 6.02 -13.61
N ARG A 208 3.20 6.71 -14.33
CA ARG A 208 3.53 6.42 -15.72
C ARG A 208 2.29 6.36 -16.60
N THR A 209 1.50 7.43 -16.54
CA THR A 209 0.30 7.59 -17.38
C THR A 209 0.65 7.66 -18.87
N ASP A 210 1.87 8.04 -19.21
CA ASP A 210 2.46 7.92 -20.54
C ASP A 210 2.41 6.46 -21.04
N LEU A 211 2.84 5.50 -20.25
CA LEU A 211 2.77 4.07 -20.59
C LEU A 211 1.34 3.53 -20.61
N LEU A 212 0.42 4.11 -19.81
CA LEU A 212 -1.00 3.75 -19.89
C LEU A 212 -1.59 4.15 -21.23
N VAL A 213 -1.34 5.39 -21.66
CA VAL A 213 -1.80 5.89 -22.97
C VAL A 213 -1.17 5.10 -24.11
N GLU A 214 0.13 4.86 -24.08
CA GLU A 214 0.81 4.05 -25.09
C GLU A 214 0.24 2.63 -25.19
N ALA A 215 -0.14 2.01 -24.05
CA ALA A 215 -0.78 0.70 -24.07
C ALA A 215 -2.17 0.74 -24.70
N ILE A 216 -2.97 1.79 -24.42
CA ILE A 216 -4.27 2.01 -25.05
C ILE A 216 -4.15 2.14 -26.58
N GLU A 217 -3.13 2.87 -27.05
CA GLU A 217 -2.90 3.12 -28.48
C GLU A 217 -2.35 1.91 -29.23
N ARG A 218 -1.53 1.07 -28.56
CA ARG A 218 -0.83 -0.04 -29.22
C ARG A 218 -1.56 -1.37 -29.16
N LEU A 219 -2.47 -1.56 -28.19
CA LEU A 219 -3.28 -2.76 -28.09
C LEU A 219 -4.51 -2.66 -29.00
N ASP A 220 -4.94 -3.79 -29.57
CA ASP A 220 -6.12 -3.83 -30.46
C ASP A 220 -7.38 -3.37 -29.73
N ALA A 221 -7.89 -2.19 -30.06
CA ALA A 221 -9.05 -1.56 -29.45
C ALA A 221 -10.36 -2.38 -29.58
N LYS A 222 -10.43 -3.33 -30.53
CA LYS A 222 -11.57 -4.24 -30.65
C LYS A 222 -11.53 -5.36 -29.62
N LYS A 223 -10.34 -5.77 -29.21
CA LYS A 223 -10.12 -6.88 -28.28
C LYS A 223 -9.94 -6.40 -26.83
N TYR A 224 -9.28 -5.25 -26.63
CA TYR A 224 -8.88 -4.75 -25.33
C TYR A 224 -9.57 -3.43 -24.97
N GLY A 225 -10.22 -3.39 -23.82
CA GLY A 225 -10.84 -2.18 -23.28
C GLY A 225 -10.20 -1.75 -21.95
N PHE A 226 -10.37 -0.49 -21.59
CA PHE A 226 -9.79 0.09 -20.40
C PHE A 226 -10.84 0.82 -19.56
N ILE A 227 -11.03 0.40 -18.32
CA ILE A 227 -11.78 1.12 -17.30
C ILE A 227 -10.81 2.02 -16.55
N ILE A 228 -11.10 3.32 -16.51
CA ILE A 228 -10.28 4.31 -15.82
C ILE A 228 -11.05 4.86 -14.63
N ILE A 229 -10.45 4.74 -13.44
CA ILE A 229 -10.97 5.33 -12.20
C ILE A 229 -9.90 6.26 -11.65
N GLY A 230 -10.23 7.53 -11.52
CA GLY A 230 -9.38 8.54 -10.93
C GLY A 230 -9.52 9.91 -11.57
N GLU A 231 -9.09 10.90 -10.81
CA GLU A 231 -9.00 12.30 -11.21
C GLU A 231 -7.65 12.88 -10.81
N GLY A 232 -7.32 14.03 -11.37
CA GLY A 232 -6.10 14.77 -11.05
C GLY A 232 -5.62 15.63 -12.23
N ARG A 233 -4.73 16.57 -11.93
CA ARG A 233 -4.26 17.57 -12.91
C ARG A 233 -3.48 16.99 -14.09
N ASN A 234 -2.94 15.78 -13.93
CA ASN A 234 -2.16 15.09 -14.97
C ASN A 234 -2.97 13.99 -15.66
N LYS A 235 -4.30 14.03 -15.58
CA LYS A 235 -5.18 13.07 -16.24
C LYS A 235 -5.15 13.31 -17.75
N PRO A 236 -4.85 12.29 -18.58
CA PRO A 236 -4.98 12.38 -20.02
C PRO A 236 -6.43 12.59 -20.45
N ASP A 237 -6.65 13.14 -21.62
CA ASP A 237 -7.97 13.17 -22.25
C ASP A 237 -8.26 11.82 -22.88
N PHE A 238 -9.09 11.03 -22.22
CA PHE A 238 -9.48 9.70 -22.68
C PHE A 238 -10.67 9.70 -23.64
N SER A 239 -11.32 10.83 -23.87
CA SER A 239 -12.46 10.95 -24.82
C SER A 239 -12.09 10.65 -26.27
N LEU A 240 -10.79 10.59 -26.57
CA LEU A 240 -10.26 10.28 -27.90
C LEU A 240 -10.25 8.77 -28.21
N TYR A 241 -10.54 7.92 -27.25
CA TYR A 241 -10.38 6.45 -27.37
C TYR A 241 -11.71 5.74 -27.15
N ASP A 242 -12.26 5.11 -28.18
CA ASP A 242 -13.54 4.40 -28.14
C ASP A 242 -13.54 3.14 -27.24
N ASN A 243 -12.37 2.60 -26.88
CA ASN A 243 -12.18 1.46 -26.00
C ASN A 243 -11.86 1.84 -24.54
N VAL A 244 -12.01 3.11 -24.18
CA VAL A 244 -11.77 3.60 -22.82
C VAL A 244 -13.10 4.03 -22.17
N TYR A 245 -13.34 3.52 -20.98
CA TYR A 245 -14.50 3.79 -20.14
C TYR A 245 -14.05 4.57 -18.92
N ASP A 246 -14.10 5.90 -19.01
CA ASP A 246 -13.65 6.81 -17.96
C ASP A 246 -14.78 7.14 -16.99
N PHE A 247 -14.63 6.71 -15.74
CA PHE A 247 -15.60 6.94 -14.66
C PHE A 247 -15.24 8.08 -13.73
N GLY A 248 -14.12 8.77 -13.97
CA GLY A 248 -13.67 9.82 -13.06
C GLY A 248 -13.31 9.30 -11.67
N ALA A 249 -13.46 10.12 -10.64
CA ALA A 249 -13.24 9.72 -9.27
C ALA A 249 -14.45 8.92 -8.75
N VAL A 250 -14.24 7.67 -8.38
CA VAL A 250 -15.28 6.79 -7.83
C VAL A 250 -15.06 6.60 -6.33
N TYR A 251 -16.02 7.06 -5.51
CA TYR A 251 -16.03 6.93 -4.06
C TYR A 251 -17.15 5.99 -3.57
N ASP A 252 -18.05 5.58 -4.46
CA ASP A 252 -19.11 4.62 -4.19
C ASP A 252 -18.52 3.20 -4.25
N ASP A 253 -18.55 2.48 -3.13
CA ASP A 253 -18.00 1.13 -3.00
C ASP A 253 -18.73 0.10 -3.87
N VAL A 254 -20.05 0.29 -4.09
CA VAL A 254 -20.85 -0.61 -4.93
C VAL A 254 -20.42 -0.45 -6.40
N LEU A 255 -20.40 0.79 -6.89
CA LEU A 255 -19.93 1.09 -8.25
C LEU A 255 -18.50 0.59 -8.46
N LYS A 256 -17.62 0.87 -7.51
CA LYS A 256 -16.22 0.42 -7.59
C LYS A 256 -16.12 -1.11 -7.67
N SER A 257 -16.87 -1.82 -6.83
CA SER A 257 -16.91 -3.29 -6.84
C SER A 257 -17.45 -3.84 -8.17
N GLU A 258 -18.49 -3.22 -8.75
CA GLU A 258 -19.02 -3.60 -10.05
C GLU A 258 -18.00 -3.39 -11.17
N LEU A 259 -17.27 -2.26 -11.16
CA LEU A 259 -16.22 -1.98 -12.16
C LEU A 259 -15.05 -2.98 -12.05
N PHE A 260 -14.63 -3.33 -10.84
CA PHE A 260 -13.67 -4.40 -10.64
C PHE A 260 -14.23 -5.76 -11.10
N ALA A 261 -15.52 -6.04 -10.92
CA ALA A 261 -16.15 -7.26 -11.40
C ALA A 261 -16.12 -7.37 -12.94
N VAL A 262 -16.35 -6.26 -13.65
CA VAL A 262 -16.27 -6.19 -15.12
C VAL A 262 -14.85 -6.42 -15.63
N ALA A 263 -13.85 -5.88 -14.94
CA ALA A 263 -12.45 -5.97 -15.33
C ALA A 263 -11.91 -7.42 -15.28
N ASP A 264 -10.86 -7.68 -16.07
CA ASP A 264 -10.12 -8.93 -16.08
C ASP A 264 -8.72 -8.75 -15.46
N VAL A 265 -8.09 -7.61 -15.66
CA VAL A 265 -6.70 -7.30 -15.27
C VAL A 265 -6.63 -5.94 -14.60
N TYR A 266 -5.86 -5.82 -13.54
CA TYR A 266 -5.46 -4.53 -12.99
C TYR A 266 -4.16 -4.06 -13.66
N PHE A 267 -4.22 -2.94 -14.37
CA PHE A 267 -3.08 -2.39 -15.10
C PHE A 267 -2.61 -1.07 -14.48
N GLN A 268 -1.46 -1.07 -13.85
CA GLN A 268 -0.85 0.13 -13.30
C GLN A 268 0.64 0.17 -13.65
N PRO A 269 1.05 0.95 -14.65
CA PRO A 269 2.42 0.95 -15.17
C PRO A 269 3.49 1.30 -14.16
N GLY A 270 3.24 2.28 -13.29
CA GLY A 270 4.20 2.71 -12.29
C GLY A 270 3.58 3.01 -10.92
N TRP A 271 4.45 3.13 -9.90
CA TRP A 271 4.06 3.45 -8.53
C TRP A 271 2.98 2.54 -7.96
N VAL A 272 3.13 1.24 -8.17
CA VAL A 272 2.20 0.27 -7.58
C VAL A 272 2.36 0.29 -6.05
N GLY A 273 1.27 0.56 -5.36
CA GLY A 273 1.19 0.64 -3.91
C GLY A 273 0.01 -0.21 -3.41
N LEU A 274 -0.63 0.18 -2.30
CA LEU A 274 -1.75 -0.59 -1.71
C LEU A 274 -2.93 -0.86 -2.66
N SER A 275 -3.09 -0.08 -3.74
CA SER A 275 -4.11 -0.33 -4.75
C SER A 275 -4.04 -1.72 -5.39
N ILE A 276 -2.84 -2.32 -5.46
CA ILE A 276 -2.72 -3.68 -5.98
C ILE A 276 -3.27 -4.74 -5.01
N VAL A 277 -3.21 -4.48 -3.71
CA VAL A 277 -3.81 -5.39 -2.71
C VAL A 277 -5.33 -5.43 -2.88
N GLU A 278 -5.96 -4.27 -3.11
CA GLU A 278 -7.37 -4.17 -3.45
C GLU A 278 -7.69 -4.95 -4.74
N ALA A 279 -6.93 -4.72 -5.80
CA ALA A 279 -7.12 -5.41 -7.07
C ALA A 279 -6.97 -6.94 -6.92
N MET A 280 -5.94 -7.39 -6.22
CA MET A 280 -5.71 -8.81 -5.92
C MET A 280 -6.83 -9.41 -5.08
N ALA A 281 -7.41 -8.67 -4.12
CA ALA A 281 -8.56 -9.10 -3.33
C ALA A 281 -9.79 -9.35 -4.21
N TYR A 282 -10.01 -8.50 -5.23
CA TYR A 282 -11.03 -8.74 -6.27
C TYR A 282 -10.65 -9.84 -7.27
N GLY A 283 -9.50 -10.50 -7.09
CA GLY A 283 -9.02 -11.57 -7.97
C GLY A 283 -8.53 -11.05 -9.33
N LYS A 284 -7.95 -9.85 -9.37
CA LYS A 284 -7.36 -9.31 -10.59
C LYS A 284 -5.84 -9.50 -10.56
N PRO A 285 -5.25 -10.16 -11.56
CA PRO A 285 -3.80 -10.17 -11.72
C PRO A 285 -3.30 -8.75 -11.97
N VAL A 286 -2.09 -8.46 -11.49
CA VAL A 286 -1.50 -7.11 -11.60
C VAL A 286 -0.49 -7.09 -12.74
N PHE A 287 -0.72 -6.22 -13.71
CA PHE A 287 0.20 -5.98 -14.81
C PHE A 287 0.89 -4.62 -14.64
N THR A 288 2.21 -4.62 -14.65
CA THR A 288 3.03 -3.42 -14.40
C THR A 288 4.36 -3.50 -15.12
N PHE A 289 5.14 -2.41 -15.05
CA PHE A 289 6.48 -2.38 -15.61
C PHE A 289 7.55 -2.58 -14.54
N ARG A 290 8.69 -3.10 -14.98
CA ARG A 290 9.85 -3.36 -14.14
C ARG A 290 10.34 -2.08 -13.47
N ARG A 291 10.64 -2.18 -12.17
CA ARG A 291 11.23 -1.06 -11.42
C ARG A 291 12.53 -0.62 -12.05
N SER A 292 12.66 0.68 -12.31
CA SER A 292 13.84 1.33 -12.86
C SER A 292 14.02 2.72 -12.27
N GLN A 293 14.98 3.49 -12.75
CA GLN A 293 15.11 4.91 -12.39
C GLN A 293 13.95 5.75 -12.91
N GLU A 294 13.39 5.40 -14.06
CA GLU A 294 12.27 6.09 -14.71
C GLU A 294 10.91 5.58 -14.22
N THR A 295 10.82 4.29 -13.89
CA THR A 295 9.60 3.66 -13.41
C THR A 295 9.76 3.26 -11.95
N LEU A 296 9.42 4.20 -11.06
CA LEU A 296 9.45 3.97 -9.62
C LEU A 296 8.28 3.07 -9.21
N GLN A 297 8.55 2.13 -8.28
CA GLN A 297 7.55 1.22 -7.73
C GLN A 297 7.61 1.27 -6.20
N CYS A 298 6.46 1.30 -5.53
CA CYS A 298 6.39 1.24 -4.06
C CYS A 298 6.87 -0.12 -3.53
N VAL A 299 6.91 -0.29 -2.22
CA VAL A 299 7.40 -1.52 -1.59
C VAL A 299 6.48 -2.71 -1.86
N GLU A 300 5.17 -2.48 -1.97
CA GLU A 300 4.15 -3.49 -2.29
C GLU A 300 4.34 -4.15 -3.67
N TYR A 301 5.21 -3.60 -4.52
CA TYR A 301 5.62 -4.25 -5.78
C TYR A 301 6.14 -5.68 -5.57
N CYS A 302 6.67 -6.00 -4.39
CA CYS A 302 7.13 -7.34 -4.04
C CYS A 302 6.01 -8.39 -3.98
N TYR A 303 4.75 -7.99 -3.90
CA TYR A 303 3.60 -8.90 -3.94
C TYR A 303 3.34 -9.48 -5.32
N ILE A 304 3.85 -8.82 -6.36
CA ILE A 304 3.68 -9.29 -7.74
C ILE A 304 4.73 -10.35 -8.03
N LYS A 305 4.26 -11.55 -8.34
CA LYS A 305 5.07 -12.67 -8.78
C LYS A 305 4.80 -12.94 -10.24
N GLU A 306 5.81 -12.68 -11.06
CA GLU A 306 5.74 -12.77 -12.51
C GLU A 306 5.27 -14.15 -12.96
N GLY A 307 4.21 -14.19 -13.78
CA GLY A 307 3.59 -15.43 -14.28
C GLY A 307 2.70 -16.17 -13.29
N GLU A 308 2.74 -15.82 -11.98
CA GLU A 308 1.92 -16.47 -10.94
C GLU A 308 0.66 -15.67 -10.64
N ASN A 309 0.78 -14.37 -10.30
CA ASN A 309 -0.34 -13.50 -9.94
C ASN A 309 -0.32 -12.15 -10.67
N GLY A 310 0.54 -12.02 -11.69
CA GLY A 310 0.66 -10.83 -12.50
C GLY A 310 1.79 -10.92 -13.50
N LEU A 311 2.01 -9.84 -14.27
CA LEU A 311 3.10 -9.71 -15.23
C LEU A 311 3.91 -8.45 -14.99
N ILE A 312 5.22 -8.53 -15.22
CA ILE A 312 6.17 -7.44 -15.08
C ILE A 312 6.89 -7.23 -16.40
N PHE A 313 6.49 -6.21 -17.15
CA PHE A 313 7.02 -5.91 -18.47
C PHE A 313 8.35 -5.14 -18.39
N ASN A 314 9.27 -5.45 -19.28
CA ASN A 314 10.54 -4.73 -19.39
C ASN A 314 10.36 -3.35 -20.06
N ASP A 315 9.56 -3.33 -21.11
CA ASP A 315 9.21 -2.17 -21.94
C ASP A 315 7.83 -2.37 -22.60
N MET A 316 7.38 -1.42 -23.41
CA MET A 316 6.08 -1.49 -24.05
C MET A 316 6.01 -2.56 -25.15
N ASP A 317 7.10 -2.85 -25.86
CA ASP A 317 7.14 -3.93 -26.85
C ASP A 317 6.95 -5.29 -26.20
N ASP A 318 7.57 -5.47 -25.03
CA ASP A 318 7.39 -6.66 -24.20
C ASP A 318 5.95 -6.77 -23.67
N CYS A 319 5.36 -5.66 -23.23
CA CYS A 319 3.98 -5.58 -22.78
C CYS A 319 3.00 -6.02 -23.87
N VAL A 320 3.08 -5.42 -25.06
CA VAL A 320 2.20 -5.75 -26.19
C VAL A 320 2.37 -7.21 -26.61
N ARG A 321 3.61 -7.69 -26.73
CA ARG A 321 3.91 -9.06 -27.10
C ARG A 321 3.35 -10.08 -26.11
N GLN A 322 3.56 -9.88 -24.81
CA GLN A 322 3.08 -10.81 -23.79
C GLN A 322 1.55 -10.80 -23.69
N ILE A 323 0.91 -9.62 -23.72
CA ILE A 323 -0.56 -9.50 -23.68
C ILE A 323 -1.22 -10.17 -24.91
N ALA A 324 -0.63 -10.04 -26.08
CA ALA A 324 -1.19 -10.59 -27.31
C ALA A 324 -1.37 -12.12 -27.30
N VAL A 325 -0.52 -12.84 -26.56
CA VAL A 325 -0.53 -14.31 -26.49
C VAL A 325 -1.26 -14.86 -25.27
N LEU A 326 -1.70 -13.99 -24.34
CA LEU A 326 -2.42 -14.42 -23.15
C LEU A 326 -3.82 -14.94 -23.48
N THR A 327 -4.16 -16.06 -22.88
CA THR A 327 -5.53 -16.58 -22.88
C THR A 327 -6.30 -16.10 -21.65
N LYS A 328 -7.63 -16.14 -21.73
CA LYS A 328 -8.49 -15.77 -20.62
C LYS A 328 -8.30 -16.68 -19.42
N GLU A 329 -8.09 -17.98 -19.65
CA GLU A 329 -7.82 -18.99 -18.64
C GLU A 329 -6.54 -18.68 -17.85
N GLN A 330 -5.50 -18.19 -18.53
CA GLN A 330 -4.24 -17.79 -17.88
C GLN A 330 -4.47 -16.55 -17.01
N ILE A 331 -5.21 -15.55 -17.48
CA ILE A 331 -5.58 -14.36 -16.71
C ILE A 331 -6.39 -14.75 -15.48
N ASP A 332 -7.40 -15.60 -15.63
CA ASP A 332 -8.24 -16.08 -14.53
C ASP A 332 -7.42 -16.89 -13.51
N SER A 333 -6.48 -17.71 -13.97
CA SER A 333 -5.55 -18.45 -13.10
C SER A 333 -4.69 -17.51 -12.28
N MET A 334 -4.05 -16.51 -12.90
CA MET A 334 -3.28 -15.50 -12.19
C MET A 334 -4.14 -14.70 -11.21
N GLY A 335 -5.38 -14.38 -11.57
CA GLY A 335 -6.32 -13.71 -10.68
C GLY A 335 -6.68 -14.51 -9.43
N LYS A 336 -6.84 -15.84 -9.58
CA LYS A 336 -7.04 -16.75 -8.44
C LYS A 336 -5.84 -16.76 -7.50
N GLN A 337 -4.62 -16.80 -8.04
CA GLN A 337 -3.39 -16.75 -7.23
C GLN A 337 -3.22 -15.40 -6.55
N ALA A 338 -3.58 -14.30 -7.22
CA ALA A 338 -3.58 -12.97 -6.63
C ALA A 338 -4.51 -12.90 -5.40
N ARG A 339 -5.76 -13.39 -5.53
CA ARG A 339 -6.71 -13.45 -4.42
C ARG A 339 -6.25 -14.38 -3.30
N LEU A 340 -5.65 -15.51 -3.63
CA LEU A 340 -5.12 -16.45 -2.64
C LEU A 340 -4.03 -15.81 -1.79
N LEU A 341 -3.11 -15.07 -2.40
CA LEU A 341 -2.08 -14.32 -1.69
C LEU A 341 -2.69 -13.37 -0.64
N VAL A 342 -3.75 -12.62 -1.01
CA VAL A 342 -4.42 -11.71 -0.07
C VAL A 342 -5.06 -12.49 1.07
N LYS A 343 -5.81 -13.55 0.78
CA LYS A 343 -6.46 -14.40 1.80
C LYS A 343 -5.44 -14.99 2.79
N GLU A 344 -4.29 -15.42 2.31
CA GLU A 344 -3.31 -16.14 3.13
C GLU A 344 -2.33 -15.24 3.87
N LYS A 345 -2.03 -14.03 3.34
CA LYS A 345 -0.91 -13.23 3.86
C LYS A 345 -1.19 -11.74 4.05
N LEU A 346 -2.23 -11.20 3.43
CA LEU A 346 -2.42 -9.75 3.37
C LEU A 346 -3.75 -9.32 3.99
N THR A 347 -4.11 -9.88 5.16
CA THR A 347 -5.27 -9.44 5.92
C THR A 347 -4.86 -8.49 7.06
N PRO A 348 -5.72 -7.54 7.46
CA PRO A 348 -5.46 -6.67 8.61
C PRO A 348 -5.18 -7.44 9.90
N ARG A 349 -5.83 -8.59 10.06
CA ARG A 349 -5.61 -9.49 11.19
C ARG A 349 -4.18 -10.03 11.20
N GLN A 350 -3.70 -10.59 10.09
CA GLN A 350 -2.33 -11.10 9.99
C GLN A 350 -1.30 -10.00 10.19
N MET A 351 -1.55 -8.80 9.63
CA MET A 351 -0.72 -7.63 9.85
C MET A 351 -0.60 -7.30 11.35
N ALA A 352 -1.72 -7.36 12.11
CA ALA A 352 -1.72 -7.14 13.55
C ALA A 352 -1.02 -8.28 14.33
N GLU A 353 -1.20 -9.54 13.93
CA GLU A 353 -0.50 -10.70 14.51
C GLU A 353 1.03 -10.56 14.35
N HIS A 354 1.50 -10.15 13.16
CA HIS A 354 2.91 -9.85 12.94
C HIS A 354 3.40 -8.70 13.84
N ALA A 355 2.63 -7.63 13.96
CA ALA A 355 2.98 -6.51 14.85
C ALA A 355 3.10 -6.96 16.30
N LEU A 356 2.16 -7.77 16.80
CA LEU A 356 2.13 -8.28 18.16
C LEU A 356 3.30 -9.23 18.45
N SER A 357 3.79 -9.97 17.46
CA SER A 357 4.83 -11.01 17.63
C SER A 357 6.12 -10.49 18.28
N ILE A 358 6.50 -9.24 18.02
CA ILE A 358 7.71 -8.63 18.60
C ILE A 358 7.43 -7.71 19.80
N LEU A 359 6.20 -7.53 20.19
CA LEU A 359 5.88 -6.79 21.42
C LEU A 359 6.16 -7.65 22.67
N THR A 360 5.96 -8.95 22.56
CA THR A 360 6.12 -9.93 23.64
C THR A 360 7.56 -10.41 23.87
N CYS A 361 8.49 -10.00 22.99
CA CYS A 361 9.91 -10.39 23.07
C CYS A 361 10.72 -9.50 24.01
#